data_13ce593b6df62313939f1825a152b23e
#
_entry.id   13ce593b6df62313939f1825a152b23e
#
_cell.length_a   1.000
_cell.length_b   1.000
_cell.length_c   1.000
_cell.angle_alpha   90.00
_cell.angle_beta   90.00
_cell.angle_gamma   90.00
#
_symmetry.space_group_name_H-M   'P 1'
#
loop_
_entity.id
_entity.type
_entity.pdbx_description
1 polymer ?
#
loop_
_entity_poly.entity_id
_entity_poly.type
_entity_poly.pdbx_seq_one_letter_code
_entity_poly.pdbx_strand_id
1 'polypeptide(L)'
;MIKVCIMAFVLFVTKSAYAQKLDLNVVRGDFNKGVKDEELCKRHLETLESEANTPVERGYAAAFHMFMAKHTSNPFKKMNYFKSGKNKLEKEIKSNPNNVELRFIRLCIQYYIPKYLGYHDQVQIDKDYVMNNLYKMNDKVAKDKIYKYLKGANMYNASELALLAR
;
A
#
# COMPACT_ATOMS: atom_id res chain seq x y z
N MET A 1 -6.90 -21.61 -66.16
CA MET A 1 -6.37 -21.88 -64.83
C MET A 1 -6.45 -20.59 -64.00
N ILE A 2 -7.45 -20.48 -63.12
CA ILE A 2 -7.71 -19.30 -62.29
C ILE A 2 -7.01 -19.55 -60.95
N LYS A 3 -6.01 -18.72 -60.63
CA LYS A 3 -5.34 -18.74 -59.31
C LYS A 3 -6.18 -17.95 -58.32
N VAL A 4 -6.79 -18.64 -57.37
CA VAL A 4 -7.50 -18.01 -56.24
C VAL A 4 -6.45 -17.66 -55.18
N CYS A 5 -6.17 -16.34 -54.97
CA CYS A 5 -5.39 -15.84 -53.89
C CYS A 5 -6.31 -15.77 -52.65
N ILE A 6 -6.13 -16.65 -51.69
CA ILE A 6 -6.77 -16.60 -50.37
C ILE A 6 -5.94 -15.64 -49.53
N MET A 7 -6.45 -14.41 -49.33
CA MET A 7 -5.87 -13.40 -48.46
C MET A 7 -6.37 -13.68 -47.03
N ALA A 8 -5.50 -14.27 -46.20
CA ALA A 8 -5.80 -14.51 -44.78
C ALA A 8 -5.80 -13.19 -44.04
N PHE A 9 -6.97 -12.71 -43.61
CA PHE A 9 -7.15 -11.55 -42.79
C PHE A 9 -6.90 -11.93 -41.32
N VAL A 10 -5.69 -11.66 -40.82
CA VAL A 10 -5.34 -11.88 -39.43
C VAL A 10 -5.97 -10.75 -38.60
N LEU A 11 -7.07 -11.03 -37.92
CA LEU A 11 -7.68 -10.15 -36.95
C LEU A 11 -6.77 -10.05 -35.72
N PHE A 12 -5.98 -8.97 -35.65
CA PHE A 12 -5.31 -8.56 -34.43
C PHE A 12 -6.36 -8.10 -33.43
N VAL A 13 -6.78 -9.00 -32.54
CA VAL A 13 -7.57 -8.62 -31.35
C VAL A 13 -6.61 -7.92 -30.38
N THR A 14 -6.51 -6.60 -30.47
CA THR A 14 -5.84 -5.79 -29.44
C THR A 14 -6.71 -5.88 -28.18
N LYS A 15 -6.27 -6.65 -27.19
CA LYS A 15 -6.81 -6.53 -25.84
C LYS A 15 -6.45 -5.14 -25.34
N SER A 16 -7.37 -4.19 -25.42
CA SER A 16 -7.29 -2.95 -24.67
C SER A 16 -7.30 -3.31 -23.19
N ALA A 17 -6.13 -3.36 -22.59
CA ALA A 17 -6.02 -3.38 -21.14
C ALA A 17 -6.59 -2.03 -20.67
N TYR A 18 -7.83 -2.02 -20.19
CA TYR A 18 -8.35 -0.88 -19.45
C TYR A 18 -7.43 -0.69 -18.24
N ALA A 19 -6.57 0.31 -18.29
CA ALA A 19 -5.80 0.73 -17.13
C ALA A 19 -6.83 1.10 -16.04
N GLN A 20 -6.82 0.34 -14.96
CA GLN A 20 -7.72 0.59 -13.84
C GLN A 20 -7.28 1.91 -13.21
N LYS A 21 -8.11 2.94 -13.31
CA LYS A 21 -7.84 4.26 -12.72
C LYS A 21 -7.60 4.10 -11.21
N LEU A 22 -6.57 4.78 -10.70
CA LEU A 22 -6.24 4.76 -9.28
C LEU A 22 -7.41 5.28 -8.43
N ASP A 23 -7.97 4.41 -7.59
CA ASP A 23 -8.92 4.76 -6.54
C ASP A 23 -8.26 4.49 -5.18
N LEU A 24 -7.85 5.56 -4.51
CA LEU A 24 -7.18 5.47 -3.21
C LEU A 24 -8.07 4.84 -2.13
N ASN A 25 -9.40 4.95 -2.24
CA ASN A 25 -10.30 4.31 -1.29
C ASN A 25 -10.35 2.79 -1.47
N VAL A 26 -10.20 2.30 -2.69
CA VAL A 26 -10.04 0.86 -2.96
C VAL A 26 -8.70 0.39 -2.40
N VAL A 27 -7.60 1.11 -2.68
CA VAL A 27 -6.26 0.81 -2.15
C VAL A 27 -6.27 0.71 -0.63
N ARG A 28 -6.88 1.69 0.08
CA ARG A 28 -7.03 1.68 1.54
C ARG A 28 -7.82 0.46 2.04
N GLY A 29 -8.87 0.07 1.32
CA GLY A 29 -9.70 -1.09 1.66
C GLY A 29 -8.99 -2.43 1.49
N ASP A 30 -8.03 -2.49 0.58
CA ASP A 30 -7.28 -3.68 0.23
C ASP A 30 -5.88 -3.76 0.88
N PHE A 31 -5.51 -2.75 1.66
CA PHE A 31 -4.15 -2.59 2.19
C PHE A 31 -3.60 -3.87 2.88
N ASN A 32 -4.37 -4.47 3.78
CA ASN A 32 -3.94 -5.69 4.47
C ASN A 32 -4.08 -6.97 3.63
N LYS A 33 -4.89 -6.94 2.56
CA LYS A 33 -5.08 -8.08 1.67
C LYS A 33 -3.84 -8.32 0.79
N GLY A 34 -3.15 -7.24 0.38
CA GLY A 34 -1.95 -7.31 -0.46
C GLY A 34 -0.82 -8.17 0.12
N VAL A 35 -0.79 -8.39 1.43
CA VAL A 35 0.19 -9.29 2.08
C VAL A 35 -0.10 -10.77 1.80
N LYS A 36 -1.35 -11.12 1.47
CA LYS A 36 -1.83 -12.51 1.30
C LYS A 36 -2.19 -12.84 -0.15
N ASP A 37 -2.55 -11.83 -0.94
CA ASP A 37 -3.03 -11.96 -2.31
C ASP A 37 -2.00 -11.33 -3.27
N GLU A 38 -1.26 -12.18 -3.99
CA GLU A 38 -0.20 -11.77 -4.90
C GLU A 38 -0.73 -10.96 -6.08
N GLU A 39 -1.82 -11.41 -6.70
CA GLU A 39 -2.39 -10.76 -7.87
C GLU A 39 -2.98 -9.38 -7.52
N LEU A 40 -3.65 -9.29 -6.38
CA LEU A 40 -4.13 -8.01 -5.85
C LEU A 40 -2.96 -7.08 -5.53
N CYS A 41 -1.89 -7.61 -4.92
CA CYS A 41 -0.70 -6.84 -4.59
C CYS A 41 -0.04 -6.27 -5.86
N LYS A 42 0.14 -7.08 -6.90
CA LYS A 42 0.71 -6.66 -8.18
C LYS A 42 -0.13 -5.59 -8.85
N ARG A 43 -1.45 -5.81 -8.99
CA ARG A 43 -2.35 -4.81 -9.60
C ARG A 43 -2.28 -3.45 -8.91
N HIS A 44 -2.37 -3.43 -7.57
CA HIS A 44 -2.26 -2.16 -6.84
C HIS A 44 -0.88 -1.53 -7.00
N LEU A 45 0.20 -2.31 -6.96
CA LEU A 45 1.54 -1.78 -7.15
C LEU A 45 1.72 -1.16 -8.54
N GLU A 46 1.32 -1.85 -9.59
CA GLU A 46 1.40 -1.36 -10.99
C GLU A 46 0.60 -0.07 -11.18
N THR A 47 -0.64 -0.03 -10.69
CA THR A 47 -1.48 1.16 -10.75
C THR A 47 -0.88 2.32 -9.97
N LEU A 48 -0.40 2.07 -8.74
CA LEU A 48 0.21 3.10 -7.90
C LEU A 48 1.56 3.59 -8.47
N GLU A 49 2.40 2.72 -9.03
CA GLU A 49 3.67 3.13 -9.64
C GLU A 49 3.48 3.98 -10.90
N SER A 50 2.38 3.79 -11.64
CA SER A 50 2.07 4.56 -12.85
C SER A 50 1.29 5.86 -12.58
N GLU A 51 0.43 5.91 -11.57
CA GLU A 51 -0.55 6.98 -11.40
C GLU A 51 -0.41 7.79 -10.10
N ALA A 52 0.44 7.35 -9.12
CA ALA A 52 0.53 8.03 -7.83
C ALA A 52 1.08 9.46 -7.94
N ASN A 53 0.26 10.43 -7.57
CA ASN A 53 0.56 11.86 -7.64
C ASN A 53 0.67 12.53 -6.26
N THR A 54 0.11 11.92 -5.21
CA THR A 54 0.14 12.45 -3.85
C THR A 54 1.15 11.71 -2.96
N PRO A 55 1.63 12.34 -1.87
CA PRO A 55 2.50 11.66 -0.91
C PRO A 55 1.89 10.38 -0.33
N VAL A 56 0.58 10.36 -0.09
CA VAL A 56 -0.13 9.20 0.47
C VAL A 56 -0.18 8.05 -0.54
N GLU A 57 -0.50 8.33 -1.79
CA GLU A 57 -0.48 7.32 -2.86
C GLU A 57 0.91 6.70 -3.03
N ARG A 58 1.97 7.53 -3.02
CA ARG A 58 3.34 7.04 -3.05
C ARG A 58 3.72 6.26 -1.79
N GLY A 59 3.14 6.59 -0.64
CA GLY A 59 3.26 5.82 0.59
C GLY A 59 2.66 4.41 0.46
N TYR A 60 1.47 4.30 -0.12
CA TYR A 60 0.87 3.00 -0.43
C TYR A 60 1.67 2.23 -1.49
N ALA A 61 2.15 2.90 -2.55
CA ALA A 61 3.05 2.26 -3.53
C ALA A 61 4.26 1.63 -2.84
N ALA A 62 4.89 2.36 -1.91
CA ALA A 62 6.01 1.86 -1.13
C ALA A 62 5.65 0.65 -0.27
N ALA A 63 4.46 0.65 0.33
CA ALA A 63 3.96 -0.47 1.14
C ALA A 63 3.67 -1.71 0.30
N PHE A 64 2.94 -1.58 -0.81
CA PHE A 64 2.69 -2.69 -1.74
C PHE A 64 3.99 -3.23 -2.35
N HIS A 65 4.96 -2.36 -2.62
CA HIS A 65 6.30 -2.79 -3.03
C HIS A 65 6.97 -3.66 -1.95
N MET A 66 6.87 -3.30 -0.66
CA MET A 66 7.37 -4.16 0.43
C MET A 66 6.58 -5.47 0.55
N PHE A 67 5.27 -5.47 0.28
CA PHE A 67 4.45 -6.68 0.33
C PHE A 67 4.87 -7.70 -0.72
N MET A 68 5.39 -7.28 -1.88
CA MET A 68 5.97 -8.17 -2.88
C MET A 68 7.07 -9.07 -2.32
N ALA A 69 7.73 -8.69 -1.23
CA ALA A 69 8.68 -9.56 -0.53
C ALA A 69 8.02 -10.86 0.01
N LYS A 70 6.71 -10.87 0.25
CA LYS A 70 5.97 -12.07 0.69
C LYS A 70 5.67 -13.03 -0.47
N HIS A 71 5.60 -12.50 -1.69
CA HIS A 71 5.17 -13.20 -2.89
C HIS A 71 6.33 -13.74 -3.74
N THR A 72 7.56 -13.72 -3.24
CA THR A 72 8.72 -14.32 -3.91
C THR A 72 9.45 -15.28 -2.97
N SER A 73 9.94 -16.41 -3.51
CA SER A 73 10.80 -17.34 -2.77
C SER A 73 12.28 -16.92 -2.78
N ASN A 74 12.70 -16.06 -3.71
CA ASN A 74 14.09 -15.64 -3.87
C ASN A 74 14.49 -14.66 -2.75
N PRO A 75 15.48 -15.01 -1.89
CA PRO A 75 15.87 -14.18 -0.75
C PRO A 75 16.47 -12.82 -1.14
N PHE A 76 17.17 -12.74 -2.26
CA PHE A 76 17.71 -11.47 -2.76
C PHE A 76 16.59 -10.54 -3.23
N LYS A 77 15.59 -11.07 -3.95
CA LYS A 77 14.40 -10.29 -4.36
C LYS A 77 13.61 -9.84 -3.15
N LYS A 78 13.40 -10.72 -2.14
CA LYS A 78 12.75 -10.34 -0.87
C LYS A 78 13.40 -9.11 -0.24
N MET A 79 14.71 -9.18 -0.07
CA MET A 79 15.48 -8.10 0.56
C MET A 79 15.44 -6.82 -0.28
N ASN A 80 15.51 -6.93 -1.60
CA ASN A 80 15.42 -5.78 -2.50
C ASN A 80 14.04 -5.10 -2.42
N TYR A 81 12.95 -5.86 -2.49
CA TYR A 81 11.58 -5.33 -2.33
C TYR A 81 11.42 -4.61 -0.98
N PHE A 82 11.87 -5.25 0.09
CA PHE A 82 11.78 -4.65 1.42
C PHE A 82 12.59 -3.35 1.54
N LYS A 83 13.88 -3.37 1.20
CA LYS A 83 14.76 -2.19 1.31
C LYS A 83 14.30 -1.04 0.43
N SER A 84 13.94 -1.32 -0.81
CA SER A 84 13.49 -0.31 -1.75
C SER A 84 12.19 0.34 -1.28
N GLY A 85 11.18 -0.47 -0.89
CA GLY A 85 9.92 0.05 -0.38
C GLY A 85 10.10 0.84 0.92
N LYS A 86 10.92 0.34 1.88
CA LYS A 86 11.28 1.08 3.09
C LYS A 86 11.83 2.47 2.76
N ASN A 87 12.82 2.55 1.87
CA ASN A 87 13.45 3.81 1.52
C ASN A 87 12.46 4.80 0.86
N LYS A 88 11.58 4.29 -0.02
CA LYS A 88 10.51 5.09 -0.63
C LYS A 88 9.57 5.66 0.44
N LEU A 89 9.10 4.83 1.38
CA LEU A 89 8.19 5.27 2.45
C LEU A 89 8.83 6.29 3.39
N GLU A 90 10.06 6.04 3.84
CA GLU A 90 10.76 6.96 4.72
C GLU A 90 11.03 8.32 4.05
N LYS A 91 11.28 8.33 2.73
CA LYS A 91 11.41 9.57 1.95
C LYS A 91 10.11 10.38 1.99
N GLU A 92 8.95 9.73 1.74
CA GLU A 92 7.65 10.41 1.77
C GLU A 92 7.33 10.94 3.19
N ILE A 93 7.60 10.17 4.24
CA ILE A 93 7.39 10.60 5.63
C ILE A 93 8.30 11.77 6.00
N LYS A 94 9.58 11.72 5.59
CA LYS A 94 10.54 12.81 5.83
C LYS A 94 10.09 14.13 5.19
N SER A 95 9.54 14.04 3.97
CA SER A 95 9.03 15.22 3.25
C SER A 95 7.67 15.69 3.77
N ASN A 96 6.91 14.82 4.43
CA ASN A 96 5.55 15.08 4.93
C ASN A 96 5.40 14.59 6.39
N PRO A 97 6.18 15.13 7.36
CA PRO A 97 6.31 14.54 8.69
C PRO A 97 5.02 14.58 9.52
N ASN A 98 4.10 15.46 9.15
CA ASN A 98 2.81 15.64 9.83
C ASN A 98 1.65 14.89 9.15
N ASN A 99 1.93 14.07 8.14
CA ASN A 99 0.89 13.31 7.47
C ASN A 99 0.53 12.04 8.28
N VAL A 100 -0.68 12.03 8.82
CA VAL A 100 -1.20 10.96 9.70
C VAL A 100 -1.27 9.62 8.96
N GLU A 101 -1.68 9.62 7.70
CA GLU A 101 -1.85 8.41 6.93
C GLU A 101 -0.50 7.76 6.55
N LEU A 102 0.52 8.55 6.24
CA LEU A 102 1.88 8.03 6.03
C LEU A 102 2.44 7.39 7.32
N ARG A 103 2.21 8.02 8.48
CA ARG A 103 2.57 7.45 9.79
C ARG A 103 1.82 6.16 10.09
N PHE A 104 0.52 6.11 9.76
CA PHE A 104 -0.30 4.89 9.86
C PHE A 104 0.27 3.76 8.98
N ILE A 105 0.62 4.03 7.73
CA ILE A 105 1.21 3.04 6.82
C ILE A 105 2.51 2.47 7.43
N ARG A 106 3.41 3.32 7.92
CA ARG A 106 4.65 2.89 8.57
C ARG A 106 4.40 2.08 9.83
N LEU A 107 3.49 2.54 10.69
CA LEU A 107 3.08 1.83 11.90
C LEU A 107 2.64 0.40 11.58
N CYS A 108 1.75 0.23 10.60
CA CYS A 108 1.26 -1.08 10.20
C CYS A 108 2.40 -1.99 9.72
N ILE A 109 3.29 -1.48 8.88
CA ILE A 109 4.42 -2.26 8.38
C ILE A 109 5.34 -2.66 9.53
N GLN A 110 5.78 -1.71 10.35
CA GLN A 110 6.72 -1.96 11.44
C GLN A 110 6.15 -2.88 12.51
N TYR A 111 4.84 -2.85 12.74
CA TYR A 111 4.19 -3.68 13.74
C TYR A 111 4.19 -5.17 13.36
N TYR A 112 4.06 -5.50 12.07
CA TYR A 112 3.90 -6.88 11.60
C TYR A 112 5.12 -7.52 10.97
N ILE A 113 6.17 -6.76 10.67
CA ILE A 113 7.38 -7.35 10.06
C ILE A 113 8.20 -8.13 11.10
N PRO A 114 9.01 -9.13 10.67
CA PRO A 114 9.91 -9.84 11.56
C PRO A 114 10.98 -8.93 12.19
N LYS A 115 11.26 -9.13 13.47
CA LYS A 115 12.22 -8.31 14.23
C LYS A 115 13.62 -8.27 13.62
N TYR A 116 14.07 -9.36 13.00
CA TYR A 116 15.40 -9.44 12.38
C TYR A 116 15.61 -8.46 11.22
N LEU A 117 14.53 -7.87 10.67
CA LEU A 117 14.64 -6.84 9.63
C LEU A 117 15.08 -5.47 10.16
N GLY A 118 15.12 -5.29 11.49
CA GLY A 118 15.64 -4.06 12.11
C GLY A 118 14.91 -2.79 11.69
N TYR A 119 13.58 -2.84 11.58
CA TYR A 119 12.75 -1.69 11.19
C TYR A 119 11.52 -1.58 12.10
N HIS A 120 11.77 -1.26 13.39
CA HIS A 120 10.71 -1.17 14.43
C HIS A 120 10.83 0.09 15.28
N ASP A 121 11.81 0.95 15.00
CA ASP A 121 12.22 2.04 15.89
C ASP A 121 11.14 3.12 16.06
N GLN A 122 10.19 3.21 15.13
CA GLN A 122 9.17 4.25 15.13
C GLN A 122 7.78 3.76 15.58
N VAL A 123 7.63 2.47 15.93
CA VAL A 123 6.31 1.89 16.27
C VAL A 123 5.59 2.69 17.35
N GLN A 124 6.23 2.96 18.49
CA GLN A 124 5.59 3.70 19.57
C GLN A 124 5.33 5.16 19.19
N ILE A 125 6.28 5.80 18.53
CA ILE A 125 6.16 7.19 18.08
C ILE A 125 5.01 7.35 17.10
N ASP A 126 4.88 6.45 16.12
CA ASP A 126 3.80 6.53 15.14
C ASP A 126 2.45 6.12 15.75
N LYS A 127 2.46 5.16 16.69
CA LYS A 127 1.25 4.78 17.45
C LYS A 127 0.68 5.99 18.18
N ASP A 128 1.51 6.70 18.95
CA ASP A 128 1.11 7.88 19.71
C ASP A 128 0.70 9.02 18.76
N TYR A 129 1.45 9.21 17.67
CA TYR A 129 1.14 10.25 16.69
C TYR A 129 -0.22 10.03 16.02
N VAL A 130 -0.50 8.82 15.53
CA VAL A 130 -1.78 8.48 14.92
C VAL A 130 -2.91 8.63 15.92
N MET A 131 -2.76 8.14 17.15
CA MET A 131 -3.75 8.27 18.22
C MET A 131 -4.12 9.74 18.49
N ASN A 132 -3.15 10.63 18.50
CA ASN A 132 -3.36 12.04 18.84
C ASN A 132 -3.75 12.93 17.66
N ASN A 133 -3.73 12.40 16.43
CA ASN A 133 -3.96 13.23 15.24
C ASN A 133 -4.99 12.66 14.25
N LEU A 134 -5.42 11.40 14.39
CA LEU A 134 -6.39 10.79 13.47
C LEU A 134 -7.70 11.59 13.39
N TYR A 135 -8.20 12.06 14.52
CA TYR A 135 -9.45 12.85 14.59
C TYR A 135 -9.37 14.19 13.84
N LYS A 136 -8.15 14.72 13.61
CA LYS A 136 -7.91 15.98 12.90
C LYS A 136 -7.92 15.81 11.37
N MET A 137 -7.98 14.59 10.86
CA MET A 137 -8.01 14.37 9.42
C MET A 137 -9.29 14.92 8.78
N ASN A 138 -9.14 15.72 7.73
CA ASN A 138 -10.27 16.25 6.96
C ASN A 138 -10.93 15.19 6.06
N ASP A 139 -10.15 14.23 5.56
CA ASP A 139 -10.68 13.09 4.78
C ASP A 139 -11.37 12.10 5.72
N LYS A 140 -12.69 12.24 5.86
CA LYS A 140 -13.52 11.40 6.72
C LYS A 140 -13.47 9.92 6.28
N VAL A 141 -13.42 9.65 4.97
CA VAL A 141 -13.38 8.27 4.45
C VAL A 141 -12.06 7.61 4.82
N ALA A 142 -10.94 8.32 4.67
CA ALA A 142 -9.63 7.84 5.11
C ALA A 142 -9.62 7.58 6.62
N LYS A 143 -10.08 8.56 7.41
CA LYS A 143 -10.15 8.44 8.87
C LYS A 143 -10.92 7.20 9.32
N ASP A 144 -12.11 6.97 8.75
CA ASP A 144 -12.95 5.83 9.11
C ASP A 144 -12.31 4.49 8.72
N LYS A 145 -11.65 4.42 7.56
CA LYS A 145 -10.93 3.21 7.12
C LYS A 145 -9.71 2.93 8.01
N ILE A 146 -8.94 3.94 8.36
CA ILE A 146 -7.79 3.82 9.27
C ILE A 146 -8.27 3.36 10.66
N TYR A 147 -9.28 4.01 11.21
CA TYR A 147 -9.85 3.62 12.51
C TYR A 147 -10.34 2.16 12.50
N LYS A 148 -11.10 1.77 11.48
CA LYS A 148 -11.59 0.40 11.32
C LYS A 148 -10.45 -0.62 11.24
N TYR A 149 -9.40 -0.29 10.50
CA TYR A 149 -8.20 -1.13 10.43
C TYR A 149 -7.54 -1.29 11.81
N LEU A 150 -7.26 -0.17 12.49
CA LEU A 150 -6.56 -0.17 13.79
C LEU A 150 -7.36 -0.89 14.86
N LYS A 151 -8.69 -0.74 14.86
CA LYS A 151 -9.59 -1.49 15.74
C LYS A 151 -9.49 -3.00 15.55
N GLY A 152 -9.37 -3.47 14.31
CA GLY A 152 -9.23 -4.89 13.98
C GLY A 152 -7.82 -5.46 14.16
N ALA A 153 -6.81 -4.60 14.25
CA ALA A 153 -5.40 -5.00 14.25
C ALA A 153 -4.83 -5.33 15.64
N ASN A 154 -5.59 -5.10 16.72
CA ASN A 154 -5.17 -5.29 18.11
C ASN A 154 -3.88 -4.54 18.51
N MET A 155 -3.61 -3.41 17.84
CA MET A 155 -2.45 -2.56 18.14
C MET A 155 -2.70 -1.60 19.32
N TYR A 156 -3.97 -1.35 19.63
CA TYR A 156 -4.44 -0.40 20.63
C TYR A 156 -5.33 -1.12 21.66
N ASN A 157 -5.22 -0.74 22.92
CA ASN A 157 -6.13 -1.18 23.97
C ASN A 157 -7.46 -0.40 23.92
N ALA A 158 -8.42 -0.76 24.77
CA ALA A 158 -9.76 -0.16 24.76
C ALA A 158 -9.75 1.35 25.03
N SER A 159 -8.93 1.82 25.96
CA SER A 159 -8.81 3.26 26.27
C SER A 159 -8.16 4.05 25.12
N GLU A 160 -7.13 3.51 24.48
CA GLU A 160 -6.49 4.10 23.31
C GLU A 160 -7.44 4.15 22.10
N LEU A 161 -8.26 3.09 21.91
CA LEU A 161 -9.29 3.08 20.84
C LEU A 161 -10.37 4.13 21.06
N ALA A 162 -10.74 4.42 22.32
CA ALA A 162 -11.67 5.50 22.64
C ALA A 162 -11.08 6.89 22.27
N LEU A 163 -9.76 7.06 22.38
CA LEU A 163 -9.07 8.27 21.96
C LEU A 163 -9.01 8.42 20.43
N LEU A 164 -8.86 7.30 19.71
CA LEU A 164 -8.88 7.27 18.24
C LEU A 164 -10.26 7.59 17.64
N ALA A 165 -11.34 7.29 18.38
CA ALA A 165 -12.73 7.47 17.92
C ALA A 165 -13.26 8.91 18.06
N ARG A 166 -12.47 9.84 18.55
CA ARG A 166 -12.83 11.28 18.74
C ARG A 166 -13.13 12.05 17.47
#